data_49171f2cc38ee663f0cf62808c17b1d1
#
_entry.id   49171f2cc38ee663f0cf62808c17b1d1
#
_cell.length_a   1.000
_cell.length_b   1.000
_cell.length_c   1.000
_cell.angle_alpha   90.00
_cell.angle_beta   90.00
_cell.angle_gamma   90.00
#
_symmetry.space_group_name_H-M   'P 1'
#
loop_
_entity.id
_entity.type
_entity.pdbx_description
1 polymer ?
#
loop_
_entity_poly.entity_id
_entity_poly.type
_entity_poly.pdbx_seq_one_letter_code
_entity_poly.pdbx_strand_id
1 'polypeptide(L)'
;MMRVRLWLLGLLVSLVTLTSTEASTKQRLVIGVTQFPSTLNPLIDSMLIKSYILAMAHRQISIIDHNWEPVCQLCTELATFENGRAKVFSIKDKYGRATGERGVKTRFTLKDELFWGDGTPVTTEDIFFTWQVGKHKETGVTNHQSFTDIIDIKVHDTKSFTIINKKLDYRYYALSGFNILPAHLERDAFKEPRDYRKKTLYQTNPTHPGLYNGPYRITEIVSGSYIVLEQNEYWKGKTPGFKQIQVKTIEKTSALEANLLSGAIDYIAGEAGLSLDQAVSFEKRHSERYQVSYKPGLIYEHLDLMLDNPILSDLRVRKALIHSIDRTAISNRLFSGKQPVAHNKIHPLDWIHTNTIKKYSFDPQKARELLNDAGWNTTKAGFRYNSAGKKLQLELMSTAGNRSRELVEQVLQSYWKAVGIDIKIRNQPARVLFGETISKRKFTGLAMFAWLSAPESLPRTTLHSQSVPTKENNWSGQNYTGFKNQLMDQLIDSIEIELEKDKRKKLWGQLQRLYAEQLPAIPLYFRANSFIVPKWLKGIRPTGHMFTSTNWVEDWHVIK
;
A
#
# COMPACT_ATOMS: atom_id res chain seq x y z
N MET A 1 -70.41 73.63 -0.20
CA MET A 1 -70.02 72.29 0.25
C MET A 1 -69.53 71.53 -0.97
N MET A 2 -68.21 71.43 -1.11
CA MET A 2 -67.61 70.65 -2.23
C MET A 2 -66.28 70.09 -1.77
N ARG A 3 -66.21 68.75 -1.67
CA ARG A 3 -65.03 68.03 -1.23
C ARG A 3 -64.08 67.84 -2.42
N VAL A 4 -62.87 68.37 -2.28
CA VAL A 4 -61.77 68.12 -3.23
C VAL A 4 -61.04 66.87 -2.78
N ARG A 5 -60.94 65.85 -3.63
CA ARG A 5 -60.07 64.65 -3.41
C ARG A 5 -58.75 64.88 -4.12
N LEU A 6 -57.69 64.97 -3.34
CA LEU A 6 -56.28 64.86 -3.82
C LEU A 6 -55.92 63.41 -4.10
N TRP A 7 -55.42 63.12 -5.29
CA TRP A 7 -54.75 61.86 -5.65
C TRP A 7 -53.26 62.06 -5.49
N LEU A 8 -52.65 61.32 -4.57
CA LEU A 8 -51.21 61.19 -4.46
C LEU A 8 -50.78 59.96 -5.28
N LEU A 9 -50.05 60.17 -6.38
CA LEU A 9 -49.33 59.14 -7.10
C LEU A 9 -48.03 58.83 -6.31
N GLY A 10 -47.97 57.66 -5.66
CA GLY A 10 -46.76 57.12 -5.08
C GLY A 10 -45.95 56.40 -6.14
N LEU A 11 -44.77 56.92 -6.46
CA LEU A 11 -43.75 56.27 -7.28
C LEU A 11 -43.04 55.21 -6.43
N LEU A 12 -43.33 53.92 -6.63
CA LEU A 12 -42.57 52.83 -6.04
C LEU A 12 -41.31 52.61 -6.89
N VAL A 13 -40.16 53.11 -6.41
CA VAL A 13 -38.85 52.77 -6.94
C VAL A 13 -38.47 51.42 -6.34
N SER A 14 -38.61 50.34 -7.10
CA SER A 14 -38.11 49.00 -6.73
C SER A 14 -36.60 49.00 -6.84
N LEU A 15 -35.93 49.12 -5.71
CA LEU A 15 -34.49 48.81 -5.61
C LEU A 15 -34.29 47.30 -5.76
N VAL A 16 -33.95 46.84 -6.96
CA VAL A 16 -33.44 45.50 -7.18
C VAL A 16 -32.02 45.46 -6.65
N THR A 17 -31.86 45.04 -5.39
CA THR A 17 -30.57 44.69 -4.88
C THR A 17 -30.14 43.39 -5.58
N LEU A 18 -29.25 43.51 -6.56
CA LEU A 18 -28.44 42.40 -7.07
C LEU A 18 -27.57 41.91 -5.93
N THR A 19 -28.07 40.97 -5.14
CA THR A 19 -27.22 40.14 -4.30
C THR A 19 -26.40 39.28 -5.25
N SER A 20 -25.18 39.67 -5.52
CA SER A 20 -24.13 38.77 -6.04
C SER A 20 -23.96 37.65 -5.01
N THR A 21 -24.60 36.53 -5.26
CA THR A 21 -24.24 35.26 -4.60
C THR A 21 -22.84 34.95 -5.06
N GLU A 22 -21.81 35.45 -4.31
CA GLU A 22 -20.53 34.82 -4.32
C GLU A 22 -20.79 33.36 -3.97
N ALA A 23 -20.59 32.48 -4.95
CA ALA A 23 -20.57 31.05 -4.72
C ALA A 23 -19.52 30.78 -3.64
N SER A 24 -19.96 30.58 -2.42
CA SER A 24 -19.10 30.27 -1.29
C SER A 24 -18.29 29.05 -1.67
N THR A 25 -17.04 29.26 -2.07
CA THR A 25 -16.12 28.17 -2.36
C THR A 25 -15.98 27.37 -1.07
N LYS A 26 -16.33 26.09 -1.12
CA LYS A 26 -16.25 25.19 0.04
C LYS A 26 -14.84 25.18 0.61
N GLN A 27 -14.68 25.75 1.81
CA GLN A 27 -13.35 25.94 2.43
C GLN A 27 -12.87 24.69 3.19
N ARG A 28 -13.82 23.80 3.58
CA ARG A 28 -13.57 22.60 4.34
C ARG A 28 -13.96 21.37 3.55
N LEU A 29 -13.11 20.32 3.59
CA LEU A 29 -13.38 18.99 3.03
C LEU A 29 -13.45 17.97 4.17
N VAL A 30 -14.53 17.18 4.25
CA VAL A 30 -14.68 16.11 5.24
C VAL A 30 -14.52 14.76 4.53
N ILE A 31 -13.47 14.03 4.89
CA ILE A 31 -13.13 12.72 4.31
C ILE A 31 -13.52 11.61 5.28
N GLY A 32 -14.32 10.65 4.83
CA GLY A 32 -14.66 9.46 5.60
C GLY A 32 -13.66 8.32 5.35
N VAL A 33 -13.22 7.67 6.44
CA VAL A 33 -12.32 6.52 6.44
C VAL A 33 -12.81 5.44 7.41
N THR A 34 -12.35 4.19 7.23
CA THR A 34 -12.80 3.06 8.06
C THR A 34 -11.89 2.75 9.24
N GLN A 35 -10.73 3.41 9.37
CA GLN A 35 -9.75 3.13 10.40
C GLN A 35 -9.17 4.43 10.99
N PHE A 36 -8.71 4.34 12.24
CA PHE A 36 -7.94 5.39 12.90
C PHE A 36 -6.47 4.94 13.06
N PRO A 37 -5.46 5.82 12.87
CA PRO A 37 -4.06 5.45 13.00
C PRO A 37 -3.68 5.18 14.47
N SER A 38 -2.79 4.21 14.71
CA SER A 38 -2.24 3.90 16.04
C SER A 38 -1.23 4.95 16.52
N THR A 39 -0.55 5.59 15.58
CA THR A 39 0.45 6.65 15.79
C THR A 39 0.59 7.47 14.53
N LEU A 40 1.07 8.71 14.66
CA LEU A 40 1.43 9.59 13.54
C LEU A 40 2.95 9.66 13.32
N ASN A 41 3.76 8.93 14.10
CA ASN A 41 5.19 8.86 13.81
C ASN A 41 5.43 8.16 12.46
N PRO A 42 6.11 8.81 11.49
CA PRO A 42 6.24 8.28 10.14
C PRO A 42 7.06 7.00 10.04
N LEU A 43 7.93 6.70 11.02
CA LEU A 43 8.82 5.54 11.03
C LEU A 43 8.29 4.36 11.86
N ILE A 44 7.30 4.59 12.75
CA ILE A 44 6.78 3.60 13.70
C ILE A 44 5.41 3.10 13.23
N ASP A 45 5.18 1.80 13.24
CA ASP A 45 4.01 1.08 12.74
C ASP A 45 3.75 1.32 11.23
N SER A 46 3.15 0.33 10.58
CA SER A 46 2.82 0.40 9.16
C SER A 46 1.30 0.26 8.99
N MET A 47 0.61 1.40 8.82
CA MET A 47 -0.83 1.45 8.59
C MET A 47 -1.15 2.31 7.36
N LEU A 48 -2.01 1.80 6.48
CA LEU A 48 -2.44 2.54 5.29
C LEU A 48 -3.08 3.88 5.65
N ILE A 49 -3.94 3.90 6.68
CA ILE A 49 -4.60 5.13 7.12
C ILE A 49 -3.62 6.18 7.64
N LYS A 50 -2.54 5.77 8.33
CA LYS A 50 -1.47 6.68 8.72
C LYS A 50 -0.79 7.29 7.49
N SER A 51 -0.42 6.46 6.51
CA SER A 51 0.19 6.93 5.26
C SER A 51 -0.74 7.87 4.48
N TYR A 52 -2.03 7.58 4.47
CA TYR A 52 -3.06 8.42 3.85
C TYR A 52 -3.12 9.82 4.48
N ILE A 53 -3.12 9.91 5.80
CA ILE A 53 -3.17 11.18 6.53
C ILE A 53 -1.84 11.93 6.44
N LEU A 54 -0.72 11.24 6.68
CA LEU A 54 0.59 11.87 6.65
C LEU A 54 0.97 12.36 5.25
N ALA A 55 0.53 11.73 4.18
CA ALA A 55 0.80 12.22 2.82
C ALA A 55 0.20 13.62 2.55
N MET A 56 -0.79 14.07 3.33
CA MET A 56 -1.29 15.46 3.28
C MET A 56 -0.43 16.43 4.10
N ALA A 57 0.25 15.94 5.14
CA ALA A 57 0.97 16.78 6.11
C ALA A 57 2.49 16.62 6.07
N HIS A 58 2.99 15.60 5.41
CA HIS A 58 4.41 15.26 5.39
C HIS A 58 4.89 14.92 3.97
N ARG A 59 6.07 15.41 3.59
CA ARG A 59 6.73 15.12 2.31
C ARG A 59 7.97 14.27 2.54
N GLN A 60 8.22 13.35 1.60
CA GLN A 60 9.38 12.45 1.58
C GLN A 60 10.45 12.98 0.61
N ILE A 61 11.67 12.44 0.70
CA ILE A 61 12.73 12.81 -0.25
C ILE A 61 12.28 12.49 -1.68
N SER A 62 11.84 11.25 -1.91
CA SER A 62 11.29 10.80 -3.20
C SER A 62 10.12 9.84 -2.99
N ILE A 63 9.22 9.80 -3.95
CA ILE A 63 8.09 8.88 -4.00
C ILE A 63 7.93 8.31 -5.41
N ILE A 64 7.01 7.37 -5.58
CA ILE A 64 6.52 6.95 -6.90
C ILE A 64 5.21 7.67 -7.17
N ASP A 65 5.08 8.30 -8.34
CA ASP A 65 3.92 9.09 -8.71
C ASP A 65 2.72 8.24 -9.22
N HIS A 66 1.64 8.90 -9.60
CA HIS A 66 0.42 8.25 -10.12
C HIS A 66 0.61 7.61 -11.52
N ASN A 67 1.72 7.91 -12.22
CA ASN A 67 2.14 7.26 -13.46
C ASN A 67 3.12 6.11 -13.21
N TRP A 68 3.40 5.82 -11.92
CA TRP A 68 4.33 4.79 -11.47
C TRP A 68 5.81 5.11 -11.74
N GLU A 69 6.13 6.40 -11.86
CA GLU A 69 7.50 6.88 -12.04
C GLU A 69 8.06 7.47 -10.75
N PRO A 70 9.34 7.26 -10.46
CA PRO A 70 9.98 7.86 -9.28
C PRO A 70 10.15 9.36 -9.47
N VAL A 71 9.74 10.14 -8.46
CA VAL A 71 9.83 11.60 -8.48
C VAL A 71 10.35 12.16 -7.16
N CYS A 72 11.08 13.27 -7.24
CA CYS A 72 11.51 14.03 -6.06
C CYS A 72 10.34 14.82 -5.45
N GLN A 73 10.20 14.75 -4.13
CA GLN A 73 9.35 15.70 -3.38
C GLN A 73 10.19 16.79 -2.70
N LEU A 74 11.19 16.39 -1.91
CA LEU A 74 12.08 17.31 -1.20
C LEU A 74 13.41 17.54 -1.91
N CYS A 75 13.84 16.63 -2.81
CA CYS A 75 15.07 16.77 -3.57
C CYS A 75 14.87 17.61 -4.83
N THR A 76 15.96 18.17 -5.37
CA THR A 76 15.95 18.90 -6.64
C THR A 76 15.82 17.94 -7.83
N GLU A 77 16.52 16.79 -7.77
CA GLU A 77 16.50 15.73 -8.78
C GLU A 77 16.89 14.37 -8.14
N LEU A 78 16.49 13.29 -8.79
CA LEU A 78 16.89 11.94 -8.39
C LEU A 78 18.39 11.74 -8.67
N ALA A 79 19.06 10.97 -7.81
CA ALA A 79 20.47 10.64 -7.99
C ALA A 79 20.61 9.45 -8.94
N THR A 80 21.02 9.68 -10.20
CA THR A 80 21.22 8.61 -11.19
C THR A 80 22.68 8.51 -11.63
N PHE A 81 23.02 7.43 -12.34
CA PHE A 81 24.35 7.27 -12.95
C PHE A 81 24.52 8.24 -14.12
N GLU A 82 23.44 8.49 -14.87
CA GLU A 82 23.43 9.34 -16.06
C GLU A 82 23.73 10.80 -15.71
N ASN A 83 23.21 11.32 -14.57
CA ASN A 83 23.50 12.67 -14.10
C ASN A 83 24.76 12.76 -13.20
N GLY A 84 25.48 11.64 -13.04
CA GLY A 84 26.72 11.58 -12.24
C GLY A 84 26.53 11.68 -10.73
N ARG A 85 25.30 11.74 -10.24
CA ARG A 85 24.99 11.81 -8.80
C ARG A 85 25.01 10.46 -8.10
N ALA A 86 24.99 9.35 -8.86
CA ALA A 86 25.21 8.01 -8.35
C ALA A 86 26.57 7.46 -8.80
N LYS A 87 27.27 6.73 -7.92
CA LYS A 87 28.56 6.10 -8.22
C LYS A 87 28.67 4.78 -7.50
N VAL A 88 29.05 3.74 -8.23
CA VAL A 88 29.38 2.41 -7.64
C VAL A 88 30.77 2.45 -7.02
N PHE A 89 30.97 1.73 -5.92
CA PHE A 89 32.27 1.54 -5.31
C PHE A 89 32.42 0.09 -4.80
N SER A 90 33.68 -0.38 -4.74
CA SER A 90 33.99 -1.69 -4.15
C SER A 90 34.01 -1.59 -2.64
N ILE A 91 33.32 -2.53 -1.98
CA ILE A 91 33.36 -2.65 -0.53
C ILE A 91 34.69 -3.28 -0.13
N LYS A 92 35.32 -2.71 0.88
CA LYS A 92 36.59 -3.19 1.43
C LYS A 92 36.37 -3.78 2.82
N ASP A 93 37.09 -4.85 3.12
CA ASP A 93 37.18 -5.42 4.49
C ASP A 93 37.93 -4.48 5.45
N LYS A 94 37.99 -4.88 6.72
CA LYS A 94 38.73 -4.13 7.77
C LYS A 94 40.23 -3.97 7.49
N TYR A 95 40.78 -4.72 6.54
CA TYR A 95 42.19 -4.66 6.11
C TYR A 95 42.39 -3.88 4.81
N GLY A 96 41.29 -3.27 4.25
CA GLY A 96 41.34 -2.51 3.01
C GLY A 96 41.29 -3.33 1.73
N ARG A 97 41.12 -4.66 1.80
CA ARG A 97 41.03 -5.54 0.63
C ARG A 97 39.60 -5.55 0.08
N ALA A 98 39.46 -5.58 -1.26
CA ALA A 98 38.17 -5.69 -1.90
C ALA A 98 37.47 -7.01 -1.51
N THR A 99 36.21 -6.92 -1.07
CA THR A 99 35.40 -8.09 -0.69
C THR A 99 34.75 -8.78 -1.87
N GLY A 100 34.79 -8.17 -3.07
CA GLY A 100 34.00 -8.57 -4.24
C GLY A 100 32.59 -7.95 -4.25
N GLU A 101 32.12 -7.42 -3.13
CA GLU A 101 30.83 -6.74 -3.04
C GLU A 101 30.92 -5.30 -3.54
N ARG A 102 29.79 -4.80 -4.06
CA ARG A 102 29.69 -3.43 -4.55
C ARG A 102 28.60 -2.67 -3.80
N GLY A 103 28.95 -1.48 -3.36
CA GLY A 103 28.02 -0.50 -2.81
C GLY A 103 27.74 0.64 -3.80
N VAL A 104 26.82 1.52 -3.43
CA VAL A 104 26.47 2.71 -4.21
C VAL A 104 26.49 3.95 -3.33
N LYS A 105 27.04 5.04 -3.89
CA LYS A 105 26.98 6.39 -3.32
C LYS A 105 26.00 7.20 -4.13
N THR A 106 25.01 7.81 -3.47
CA THR A 106 23.98 8.65 -4.11
C THR A 106 23.98 10.03 -3.47
N ARG A 107 24.20 11.06 -4.28
CA ARG A 107 24.23 12.46 -3.85
C ARG A 107 22.90 13.13 -4.11
N PHE A 108 22.27 13.65 -3.06
CA PHE A 108 21.04 14.42 -3.13
C PHE A 108 21.27 15.88 -2.74
N THR A 109 20.43 16.74 -3.28
CA THR A 109 20.33 18.15 -2.88
C THR A 109 18.88 18.44 -2.54
N LEU A 110 18.61 18.97 -1.37
CA LEU A 110 17.28 19.44 -0.96
C LEU A 110 16.94 20.73 -1.71
N LYS A 111 15.66 20.93 -1.99
CA LYS A 111 15.15 22.22 -2.50
C LYS A 111 15.41 23.34 -1.48
N ASP A 112 15.50 24.58 -1.95
CA ASP A 112 15.88 25.71 -1.08
C ASP A 112 14.80 26.06 -0.06
N GLU A 113 13.57 26.26 -0.50
CA GLU A 113 12.45 26.74 0.32
C GLU A 113 11.66 25.60 0.98
N LEU A 114 12.34 24.82 1.81
CA LEU A 114 11.73 23.75 2.60
C LEU A 114 11.71 24.11 4.07
N PHE A 115 10.52 24.07 4.68
CA PHE A 115 10.32 24.42 6.08
C PHE A 115 9.43 23.39 6.77
N TRP A 116 9.67 23.19 8.05
CA TRP A 116 8.71 22.60 8.97
C TRP A 116 7.58 23.60 9.24
N GLY A 117 6.44 23.13 9.73
CA GLY A 117 5.26 23.95 9.96
C GLY A 117 5.35 24.92 11.15
N ASP A 118 6.49 25.00 11.81
CA ASP A 118 6.87 26.04 12.78
C ASP A 118 7.83 27.09 12.21
N GLY A 119 8.15 26.99 10.92
CA GLY A 119 9.06 27.88 10.23
C GLY A 119 10.53 27.47 10.28
N THR A 120 10.88 26.41 11.00
CA THR A 120 12.25 25.88 11.04
C THR A 120 12.65 25.33 9.65
N PRO A 121 13.82 25.70 9.09
CA PRO A 121 14.26 25.15 7.80
C PRO A 121 14.48 23.65 7.85
N VAL A 122 14.06 22.91 6.81
CA VAL A 122 14.45 21.52 6.60
C VAL A 122 15.88 21.47 6.07
N THR A 123 16.74 20.72 6.75
CA THR A 123 18.17 20.66 6.45
C THR A 123 18.70 19.23 6.43
N THR A 124 19.98 19.08 6.06
CA THR A 124 20.70 17.81 6.12
C THR A 124 20.84 17.25 7.55
N GLU A 125 20.65 18.09 8.56
CA GLU A 125 20.60 17.66 9.97
C GLU A 125 19.41 16.73 10.23
N ASP A 126 18.22 17.03 9.66
CA ASP A 126 17.04 16.19 9.74
C ASP A 126 17.27 14.83 9.06
N ILE A 127 18.01 14.83 7.93
CA ILE A 127 18.37 13.60 7.20
C ILE A 127 19.29 12.72 8.07
N PHE A 128 20.35 13.30 8.61
CA PHE A 128 21.32 12.59 9.44
C PHE A 128 20.68 12.07 10.74
N PHE A 129 19.88 12.90 11.38
CA PHE A 129 19.14 12.52 12.59
C PHE A 129 18.16 11.37 12.32
N THR A 130 17.39 11.45 11.24
CA THR A 130 16.47 10.38 10.82
C THR A 130 17.18 9.05 10.65
N TRP A 131 18.36 9.06 10.01
CA TRP A 131 19.17 7.87 9.86
C TRP A 131 19.63 7.32 11.22
N GLN A 132 20.07 8.18 12.16
CA GLN A 132 20.46 7.76 13.50
C GLN A 132 19.31 7.06 14.25
N VAL A 133 18.11 7.64 14.22
CA VAL A 133 16.90 7.04 14.81
C VAL A 133 16.56 5.72 14.12
N GLY A 134 16.57 5.72 12.76
CA GLY A 134 16.18 4.57 11.95
C GLY A 134 17.07 3.35 12.11
N LYS A 135 18.39 3.55 12.24
CA LYS A 135 19.37 2.46 12.40
C LYS A 135 19.50 1.94 13.82
N HIS A 136 18.94 2.63 14.82
CA HIS A 136 19.06 2.21 16.20
C HIS A 136 18.02 1.13 16.52
N LYS A 137 18.48 -0.05 16.95
CA LYS A 137 17.66 -1.27 17.13
C LYS A 137 16.53 -1.17 18.18
N GLU A 138 16.60 -0.21 19.09
CA GLU A 138 15.68 -0.09 20.23
C GLU A 138 14.58 0.96 20.01
N THR A 139 14.61 1.77 18.94
CA THR A 139 13.63 2.85 18.69
C THR A 139 12.25 2.35 18.25
N GLY A 140 12.13 1.09 17.86
CA GLY A 140 10.87 0.53 17.37
C GLY A 140 10.50 0.93 15.94
N VAL A 141 11.47 1.41 15.16
CA VAL A 141 11.30 1.73 13.74
C VAL A 141 10.98 0.46 12.95
N THR A 142 9.91 0.51 12.16
CA THR A 142 9.36 -0.67 11.47
C THR A 142 10.29 -1.19 10.36
N ASN A 143 10.88 -0.29 9.58
CA ASN A 143 11.77 -0.64 8.46
C ASN A 143 13.23 -0.39 8.81
N HIS A 144 13.69 -0.97 9.91
CA HIS A 144 15.04 -0.82 10.42
C HIS A 144 16.12 -1.21 9.41
N GLN A 145 15.88 -2.26 8.60
CA GLN A 145 16.85 -2.78 7.63
C GLN A 145 17.28 -1.72 6.61
N SER A 146 16.35 -0.92 6.10
CA SER A 146 16.67 0.14 5.13
C SER A 146 17.68 1.16 5.67
N PHE A 147 17.66 1.41 6.97
CA PHE A 147 18.59 2.34 7.61
C PHE A 147 19.95 1.67 7.94
N THR A 148 19.96 0.38 8.26
CA THR A 148 21.21 -0.36 8.53
C THR A 148 21.98 -0.74 7.26
N ASP A 149 21.35 -0.71 6.11
CA ASP A 149 22.00 -0.84 4.81
C ASP A 149 22.79 0.41 4.41
N ILE A 150 22.48 1.56 5.03
CA ILE A 150 23.27 2.79 4.90
C ILE A 150 24.49 2.70 5.81
N ILE A 151 25.68 2.66 5.22
CA ILE A 151 26.96 2.65 5.95
C ILE A 151 27.21 4.00 6.60
N ASP A 152 26.99 5.07 5.82
CA ASP A 152 27.25 6.44 6.23
C ASP A 152 26.42 7.44 5.44
N ILE A 153 26.15 8.60 6.02
CA ILE A 153 25.60 9.78 5.37
C ILE A 153 26.61 10.91 5.49
N LYS A 154 27.26 11.24 4.37
CA LYS A 154 28.20 12.35 4.30
C LYS A 154 27.46 13.65 4.02
N VAL A 155 27.40 14.52 5.01
CA VAL A 155 26.86 15.88 4.88
C VAL A 155 27.92 16.77 4.23
N HIS A 156 27.53 17.56 3.19
CA HIS A 156 28.41 18.51 2.50
C HIS A 156 28.12 19.95 2.93
N ASP A 157 26.84 20.28 3.04
CA ASP A 157 26.30 21.56 3.51
C ASP A 157 24.88 21.37 4.04
N THR A 158 24.17 22.44 4.36
CA THR A 158 22.81 22.38 4.92
C THR A 158 21.76 21.79 3.98
N LYS A 159 22.06 21.63 2.68
CA LYS A 159 21.14 21.12 1.66
C LYS A 159 21.66 19.90 0.91
N SER A 160 22.96 19.65 0.90
CA SER A 160 23.58 18.60 0.08
C SER A 160 24.18 17.50 0.94
N PHE A 161 23.88 16.25 0.59
CA PHE A 161 24.40 15.08 1.28
C PHE A 161 24.62 13.90 0.32
N THR A 162 25.45 12.95 0.74
CA THR A 162 25.66 11.68 0.03
C THR A 162 25.32 10.52 0.94
N ILE A 163 24.41 9.65 0.51
CA ILE A 163 24.15 8.37 1.15
C ILE A 163 25.09 7.32 0.59
N ILE A 164 25.72 6.55 1.47
CA ILE A 164 26.64 5.47 1.14
C ILE A 164 25.99 4.16 1.58
N ASN A 165 25.45 3.40 0.61
CA ASN A 165 24.84 2.09 0.85
C ASN A 165 25.87 0.98 0.66
N LYS A 166 25.87 0.00 1.58
CA LYS A 166 26.74 -1.18 1.52
C LYS A 166 26.38 -2.13 0.38
N LYS A 167 25.19 -1.99 -0.20
CA LYS A 167 24.67 -2.88 -1.24
C LYS A 167 24.27 -2.07 -2.47
N LEU A 168 24.67 -2.55 -3.63
CA LEU A 168 24.16 -2.03 -4.88
C LEU A 168 22.77 -2.64 -5.11
N ASP A 169 21.73 -1.79 -5.18
CA ASP A 169 20.34 -2.17 -5.46
C ASP A 169 19.89 -1.33 -6.68
N TYR A 170 19.16 -1.92 -7.59
CA TYR A 170 18.64 -1.21 -8.78
C TYR A 170 17.74 -0.01 -8.42
N ARG A 171 17.21 0.04 -7.19
CA ARG A 171 16.40 1.16 -6.66
C ARG A 171 17.25 2.19 -5.90
N TYR A 172 18.54 2.20 -6.09
CA TYR A 172 19.50 3.08 -5.38
C TYR A 172 19.09 4.56 -5.36
N TYR A 173 18.33 5.01 -6.37
CA TYR A 173 17.82 6.37 -6.51
C TYR A 173 16.56 6.65 -5.68
N ALA A 174 15.88 5.61 -5.21
CA ALA A 174 14.60 5.72 -4.51
C ALA A 174 14.81 5.62 -3.00
N LEU A 175 14.64 6.73 -2.30
CA LEU A 175 14.65 6.76 -0.84
C LEU A 175 13.24 6.48 -0.29
N SER A 176 12.59 5.43 -0.81
CA SER A 176 11.25 5.02 -0.39
C SER A 176 11.25 4.63 1.08
N GLY A 177 10.37 5.26 1.87
CA GLY A 177 10.28 4.99 3.31
C GLY A 177 11.30 5.76 4.15
N PHE A 178 12.17 6.57 3.55
CA PHE A 178 13.00 7.52 4.27
C PHE A 178 12.18 8.78 4.58
N ASN A 179 11.29 8.65 5.57
CA ASN A 179 10.49 9.76 6.06
C ASN A 179 11.33 10.55 7.06
N ILE A 180 11.60 11.82 6.77
CA ILE A 180 12.43 12.66 7.61
C ILE A 180 11.75 13.00 8.94
N LEU A 181 12.54 13.15 9.99
CA LEU A 181 12.12 13.58 11.32
C LEU A 181 12.67 14.97 11.62
N PRO A 182 11.91 15.85 12.32
CA PRO A 182 12.39 17.16 12.72
C PRO A 182 13.44 17.04 13.84
N ALA A 183 14.70 17.16 13.49
CA ALA A 183 15.82 16.98 14.43
C ALA A 183 15.73 17.93 15.62
N HIS A 184 15.28 19.17 15.39
CA HIS A 184 15.14 20.19 16.43
C HIS A 184 14.10 19.86 17.51
N LEU A 185 13.14 18.98 17.21
CA LEU A 185 12.08 18.56 18.13
C LEU A 185 12.31 17.15 18.73
N GLU A 186 12.88 16.24 17.96
CA GLU A 186 12.90 14.82 18.29
C GLU A 186 14.21 14.36 18.99
N ARG A 187 15.26 15.22 19.04
CA ARG A 187 16.55 14.85 19.66
C ARG A 187 16.41 14.45 21.13
N ASP A 188 15.59 15.17 21.89
CA ASP A 188 15.41 14.88 23.32
C ASP A 188 14.75 13.53 23.54
N ALA A 189 13.75 13.20 22.75
CA ALA A 189 13.12 11.88 22.81
C ALA A 189 14.09 10.75 22.45
N PHE A 190 15.04 11.00 21.53
CA PHE A 190 16.03 10.02 21.09
C PHE A 190 17.20 9.82 22.09
N LYS A 191 17.38 10.67 23.09
CA LYS A 191 18.39 10.43 24.15
C LYS A 191 18.17 9.10 24.88
N GLU A 192 16.94 8.60 24.91
CA GLU A 192 16.58 7.30 25.46
C GLU A 192 15.90 6.42 24.39
N PRO A 193 16.66 5.74 23.53
CA PRO A 193 16.14 5.02 22.37
C PRO A 193 15.08 3.96 22.68
N ARG A 194 15.18 3.28 23.84
CA ARG A 194 14.19 2.28 24.29
C ARG A 194 12.81 2.87 24.52
N ASP A 195 12.77 4.13 24.95
CA ASP A 195 11.55 4.85 25.25
C ASP A 195 11.10 5.76 24.10
N TYR A 196 11.89 5.84 23.02
CA TYR A 196 11.62 6.73 21.89
C TYR A 196 10.19 6.61 21.37
N ARG A 197 9.67 5.37 21.20
CA ARG A 197 8.29 5.13 20.75
C ARG A 197 7.24 5.83 21.61
N LYS A 198 7.49 6.01 22.92
CA LYS A 198 6.57 6.65 23.88
C LYS A 198 6.83 8.13 24.03
N LYS A 199 8.10 8.56 23.90
CA LYS A 199 8.56 9.93 24.16
C LYS A 199 8.55 10.82 22.92
N THR A 200 8.53 10.25 21.71
CA THR A 200 8.45 11.02 20.44
C THR A 200 7.30 12.02 20.51
N LEU A 201 7.52 13.22 20.00
CA LEU A 201 6.52 14.29 20.00
C LEU A 201 5.28 13.92 19.17
N TYR A 202 5.42 13.06 18.17
CA TYR A 202 4.30 12.46 17.45
C TYR A 202 3.34 11.65 18.35
N GLN A 203 3.79 11.23 19.55
CA GLN A 203 2.97 10.53 20.53
C GLN A 203 2.50 11.46 21.65
N THR A 204 3.36 12.38 22.12
CA THR A 204 3.10 13.21 23.30
C THR A 204 2.42 14.53 22.98
N ASN A 205 2.69 15.10 21.80
CA ASN A 205 2.06 16.33 21.30
C ASN A 205 1.95 16.30 19.76
N PRO A 206 1.12 15.40 19.19
CA PRO A 206 1.03 15.20 17.76
C PRO A 206 0.44 16.37 16.96
N THR A 207 -0.04 17.43 17.62
CA THR A 207 -0.52 18.66 16.97
C THR A 207 0.54 19.76 16.86
N HIS A 208 1.76 19.49 17.34
CA HIS A 208 2.86 20.46 17.21
C HIS A 208 3.16 20.74 15.75
N PRO A 209 3.11 22.01 15.27
CA PRO A 209 3.23 22.32 13.85
C PRO A 209 4.57 21.88 13.23
N GLY A 210 5.66 21.97 13.98
CA GLY A 210 7.01 21.58 13.54
C GLY A 210 7.19 20.08 13.24
N LEU A 211 6.19 19.24 13.43
CA LEU A 211 6.22 17.83 13.03
C LEU A 211 5.89 17.62 11.54
N TYR A 212 5.42 18.65 10.83
CA TYR A 212 4.84 18.55 9.51
C TYR A 212 5.54 19.49 8.53
N ASN A 213 5.95 18.99 7.38
CA ASN A 213 6.64 19.74 6.33
C ASN A 213 5.87 19.73 4.98
N GLY A 214 4.62 19.30 5.01
CA GLY A 214 3.75 19.22 3.83
C GLY A 214 2.80 20.43 3.69
N PRO A 215 1.85 20.38 2.72
CA PRO A 215 0.89 21.47 2.47
C PRO A 215 -0.11 21.70 3.59
N TYR A 216 -0.31 20.70 4.45
CA TYR A 216 -1.14 20.80 5.65
C TYR A 216 -0.34 20.43 6.90
N ARG A 217 -0.84 20.84 8.06
CA ARG A 217 -0.40 20.42 9.39
C ARG A 217 -1.60 19.91 10.19
N ILE A 218 -1.39 18.97 11.08
CA ILE A 218 -2.45 18.46 11.97
C ILE A 218 -2.62 19.42 13.12
N THR A 219 -3.86 19.88 13.35
CA THR A 219 -4.19 20.88 14.38
C THR A 219 -5.11 20.35 15.48
N GLU A 220 -5.87 19.27 15.21
CA GLU A 220 -6.76 18.67 16.18
C GLU A 220 -6.85 17.15 15.98
N ILE A 221 -6.89 16.42 17.08
CA ILE A 221 -7.04 14.95 17.08
C ILE A 221 -8.05 14.57 18.16
N VAL A 222 -9.15 13.95 17.74
CA VAL A 222 -10.07 13.27 18.66
C VAL A 222 -9.92 11.77 18.43
N SER A 223 -9.26 11.12 19.39
CA SER A 223 -8.85 9.72 19.28
C SER A 223 -10.03 8.81 18.92
N GLY A 224 -9.82 7.96 17.90
CA GLY A 224 -10.84 7.05 17.38
C GLY A 224 -11.96 7.72 16.57
N SER A 225 -12.02 9.06 16.50
CA SER A 225 -13.12 9.80 15.86
C SER A 225 -12.70 10.58 14.62
N TYR A 226 -11.81 11.55 14.76
CA TYR A 226 -11.35 12.34 13.61
C TYR A 226 -10.01 13.03 13.85
N ILE A 227 -9.41 13.47 12.75
CA ILE A 227 -8.19 14.29 12.71
C ILE A 227 -8.48 15.49 11.80
N VAL A 228 -8.11 16.70 12.25
CA VAL A 228 -8.23 17.95 11.48
C VAL A 228 -6.85 18.39 11.02
N LEU A 229 -6.79 18.76 9.75
CA LEU A 229 -5.61 19.32 9.11
C LEU A 229 -5.96 20.73 8.60
N GLU A 230 -5.04 21.68 8.77
CA GLU A 230 -5.14 23.05 8.26
C GLU A 230 -3.96 23.35 7.36
N GLN A 231 -4.12 24.32 6.46
CA GLN A 231 -3.03 24.76 5.58
C GLN A 231 -1.80 25.10 6.40
N ASN A 232 -0.66 24.64 5.92
CA ASN A 232 0.63 25.00 6.49
C ASN A 232 1.12 26.31 5.86
N GLU A 233 1.19 27.37 6.63
CA GLU A 233 1.59 28.71 6.19
C GLU A 233 3.06 28.79 5.72
N TYR A 234 3.90 27.84 6.18
CA TYR A 234 5.30 27.72 5.73
C TYR A 234 5.48 26.83 4.50
N TRP A 235 4.38 26.26 3.98
CA TRP A 235 4.42 25.52 2.71
C TRP A 235 4.66 26.45 1.53
N LYS A 236 5.72 26.20 0.75
CA LYS A 236 6.12 27.01 -0.42
C LYS A 236 5.76 26.39 -1.78
N GLY A 237 5.09 25.23 -1.77
CA GLY A 237 4.54 24.62 -2.98
C GLY A 237 3.20 25.25 -3.41
N LYS A 238 2.49 24.54 -4.27
CA LYS A 238 1.15 24.95 -4.72
C LYS A 238 0.20 25.11 -3.53
N THR A 239 -0.49 26.23 -3.44
CA THR A 239 -1.47 26.51 -2.39
C THR A 239 -2.63 25.50 -2.48
N PRO A 240 -2.96 24.77 -1.40
CA PRO A 240 -4.08 23.84 -1.38
C PRO A 240 -5.44 24.53 -1.59
N GLY A 241 -6.36 23.83 -2.27
CA GLY A 241 -7.69 24.39 -2.57
C GLY A 241 -8.66 24.47 -1.39
N PHE A 242 -8.42 23.67 -0.32
CA PHE A 242 -9.22 23.69 0.91
C PHE A 242 -8.41 24.28 2.05
N LYS A 243 -9.01 25.15 2.87
CA LYS A 243 -8.34 25.69 4.06
C LYS A 243 -8.20 24.62 5.16
N GLN A 244 -9.18 23.74 5.25
CA GLN A 244 -9.24 22.70 6.26
C GLN A 244 -9.68 21.36 5.67
N ILE A 245 -9.05 20.28 6.12
CA ILE A 245 -9.48 18.90 5.85
C ILE A 245 -9.75 18.22 7.18
N GLN A 246 -10.92 17.59 7.30
CA GLN A 246 -11.22 16.70 8.43
C GLN A 246 -11.26 15.25 7.94
N VAL A 247 -10.47 14.38 8.51
CA VAL A 247 -10.51 12.94 8.28
C VAL A 247 -11.30 12.30 9.40
N LYS A 248 -12.52 11.85 9.09
CA LYS A 248 -13.49 11.29 10.04
C LYS A 248 -13.49 9.77 9.98
N THR A 249 -13.28 9.11 11.11
CA THR A 249 -13.30 7.65 11.19
C THR A 249 -14.73 7.14 11.40
N ILE A 250 -15.16 6.24 10.53
CA ILE A 250 -16.46 5.58 10.57
C ILE A 250 -16.22 4.10 10.22
N GLU A 251 -16.05 3.26 11.22
CA GLU A 251 -15.59 1.87 11.06
C GLU A 251 -16.54 1.00 10.23
N LYS A 252 -17.85 1.21 10.39
CA LYS A 252 -18.87 0.46 9.64
C LYS A 252 -19.08 1.08 8.26
N THR A 253 -18.81 0.33 7.20
CA THR A 253 -18.93 0.80 5.82
C THR A 253 -20.37 1.21 5.44
N SER A 254 -21.40 0.56 6.01
CA SER A 254 -22.79 1.00 5.82
C SER A 254 -23.07 2.38 6.45
N ALA A 255 -22.48 2.66 7.61
CA ALA A 255 -22.57 3.98 8.22
C ALA A 255 -21.75 5.02 7.44
N LEU A 256 -20.62 4.61 6.85
CA LEU A 256 -19.80 5.47 5.99
C LEU A 256 -20.59 5.93 4.76
N GLU A 257 -21.30 5.02 4.09
CA GLU A 257 -22.20 5.32 2.96
C GLU A 257 -23.33 6.27 3.40
N ALA A 258 -24.00 6.00 4.52
CA ALA A 258 -25.07 6.86 5.03
C ALA A 258 -24.60 8.29 5.35
N ASN A 259 -23.39 8.43 5.93
CA ASN A 259 -22.78 9.74 6.19
C ASN A 259 -22.46 10.51 4.90
N LEU A 260 -22.04 9.82 3.83
CA LEU A 260 -21.83 10.45 2.52
C LEU A 260 -23.14 10.96 1.94
N LEU A 261 -24.19 10.14 1.98
CA LEU A 261 -25.48 10.49 1.41
C LEU A 261 -26.19 11.63 2.16
N SER A 262 -26.01 11.72 3.48
CA SER A 262 -26.53 12.81 4.31
C SER A 262 -25.71 14.10 4.23
N GLY A 263 -24.50 14.06 3.63
CA GLY A 263 -23.58 15.20 3.60
C GLY A 263 -22.78 15.41 4.88
N ALA A 264 -22.80 14.46 5.83
CA ALA A 264 -21.96 14.49 7.03
C ALA A 264 -20.48 14.23 6.75
N ILE A 265 -20.18 13.64 5.60
CA ILE A 265 -18.86 13.59 4.95
C ILE A 265 -19.03 13.95 3.47
N ASP A 266 -17.98 14.45 2.86
CA ASP A 266 -17.97 14.90 1.47
C ASP A 266 -17.46 13.85 0.49
N TYR A 267 -16.53 13.02 0.97
CA TYR A 267 -15.77 12.08 0.16
C TYR A 267 -15.43 10.83 0.97
N ILE A 268 -15.47 9.67 0.34
CA ILE A 268 -14.99 8.42 0.93
C ILE A 268 -13.61 8.12 0.34
N ALA A 269 -12.59 8.01 1.20
CA ALA A 269 -11.22 7.73 0.80
C ALA A 269 -11.15 6.46 -0.05
N GLY A 270 -10.59 6.56 -1.26
CA GLY A 270 -10.53 5.43 -2.19
C GLY A 270 -9.66 4.28 -1.71
N GLU A 271 -8.60 4.59 -0.98
CA GLU A 271 -7.66 3.59 -0.45
C GLU A 271 -8.12 3.00 0.90
N ALA A 272 -8.90 3.74 1.69
CA ALA A 272 -9.25 3.40 3.08
C ALA A 272 -10.77 3.45 3.36
N GLY A 273 -11.60 3.32 2.33
CA GLY A 273 -13.06 3.44 2.40
C GLY A 273 -13.81 2.13 2.13
N LEU A 274 -14.73 2.14 1.17
CA LEU A 274 -15.58 1.00 0.82
C LEU A 274 -14.81 -0.13 0.15
N SER A 275 -15.28 -1.36 0.36
CA SER A 275 -14.85 -2.50 -0.47
C SER A 275 -15.41 -2.37 -1.90
N LEU A 276 -14.81 -3.10 -2.84
CA LEU A 276 -15.17 -2.98 -4.25
C LEU A 276 -16.63 -3.36 -4.53
N ASP A 277 -17.12 -4.44 -3.94
CA ASP A 277 -18.52 -4.88 -4.08
C ASP A 277 -19.52 -3.83 -3.56
N GLN A 278 -19.18 -3.16 -2.45
CA GLN A 278 -19.97 -2.06 -1.91
C GLN A 278 -19.93 -0.84 -2.84
N ALA A 279 -18.76 -0.50 -3.39
CA ALA A 279 -18.64 0.61 -4.33
C ALA A 279 -19.39 0.36 -5.64
N VAL A 280 -19.38 -0.87 -6.18
CA VAL A 280 -20.18 -1.27 -7.36
C VAL A 280 -21.68 -1.17 -7.06
N SER A 281 -22.10 -1.59 -5.87
CA SER A 281 -23.49 -1.45 -5.43
C SER A 281 -23.89 0.01 -5.25
N PHE A 282 -22.99 0.84 -4.73
CA PHE A 282 -23.19 2.29 -4.59
C PHE A 282 -23.33 2.98 -5.96
N GLU A 283 -22.43 2.68 -6.91
CA GLU A 283 -22.44 3.24 -8.26
C GLU A 283 -23.79 3.04 -8.95
N LYS A 284 -24.35 1.84 -8.88
CA LYS A 284 -25.68 1.52 -9.48
C LYS A 284 -26.81 2.39 -8.95
N ARG A 285 -26.71 2.89 -7.72
CA ARG A 285 -27.77 3.64 -7.04
C ARG A 285 -27.56 5.16 -7.07
N HIS A 286 -26.31 5.62 -7.23
CA HIS A 286 -25.95 7.02 -6.96
C HIS A 286 -25.03 7.66 -8.01
N SER A 287 -24.92 7.09 -9.21
CA SER A 287 -24.07 7.60 -10.32
C SER A 287 -24.45 9.02 -10.79
N GLU A 288 -25.68 9.47 -10.53
CA GLU A 288 -26.10 10.85 -10.86
C GLU A 288 -25.38 11.91 -10.03
N ARG A 289 -25.11 11.64 -8.75
CA ARG A 289 -24.49 12.58 -7.80
C ARG A 289 -22.99 12.40 -7.67
N TYR A 290 -22.50 11.17 -7.87
CA TYR A 290 -21.11 10.78 -7.64
C TYR A 290 -20.49 10.19 -8.91
N GLN A 291 -19.20 10.45 -9.08
CA GLN A 291 -18.37 9.74 -10.04
C GLN A 291 -17.67 8.60 -9.29
N VAL A 292 -17.91 7.36 -9.71
CA VAL A 292 -17.19 6.20 -9.17
C VAL A 292 -16.13 5.77 -10.18
N SER A 293 -14.90 5.69 -9.74
CA SER A 293 -13.80 5.20 -10.56
C SER A 293 -13.08 4.05 -9.86
N TYR A 294 -12.55 3.14 -10.67
CA TYR A 294 -11.85 1.95 -10.20
C TYR A 294 -10.43 1.99 -10.72
N LYS A 295 -9.47 2.17 -9.82
CA LYS A 295 -8.04 2.12 -10.17
C LYS A 295 -7.52 0.72 -9.90
N PRO A 296 -7.20 -0.06 -10.94
CA PRO A 296 -6.45 -1.30 -10.78
C PRO A 296 -5.12 -1.00 -10.10
N GLY A 297 -4.72 -1.84 -9.15
CA GLY A 297 -3.55 -1.56 -8.34
C GLY A 297 -2.71 -2.79 -8.03
N LEU A 298 -1.57 -2.53 -7.41
CA LEU A 298 -0.57 -3.52 -7.02
C LEU A 298 -0.94 -4.26 -5.73
N ILE A 299 -2.25 -4.41 -5.47
CA ILE A 299 -2.76 -5.22 -4.36
C ILE A 299 -3.09 -6.60 -4.91
N TYR A 300 -2.21 -7.55 -4.65
CA TYR A 300 -2.27 -8.91 -5.16
C TYR A 300 -2.97 -9.83 -4.17
N GLU A 301 -4.21 -10.21 -4.45
CA GLU A 301 -4.97 -11.20 -3.68
C GLU A 301 -4.63 -12.61 -4.15
N HIS A 302 -4.29 -13.49 -3.23
CA HIS A 302 -3.78 -14.82 -3.51
C HIS A 302 -4.06 -15.79 -2.35
N LEU A 303 -3.71 -17.04 -2.56
CA LEU A 303 -3.70 -18.08 -1.54
C LEU A 303 -2.26 -18.53 -1.32
N ASP A 304 -1.69 -18.23 -0.16
CA ASP A 304 -0.46 -18.88 0.27
C ASP A 304 -0.74 -20.34 0.58
N LEU A 305 0.16 -21.21 0.14
CA LEU A 305 0.09 -22.65 0.34
C LEU A 305 1.14 -23.06 1.38
N MET A 306 0.76 -23.77 2.43
CA MET A 306 1.74 -24.36 3.34
C MET A 306 2.44 -25.53 2.66
N LEU A 307 3.61 -25.28 2.06
CA LEU A 307 4.33 -26.29 1.28
C LEU A 307 5.00 -27.39 2.12
N ASP A 308 5.08 -27.20 3.44
CA ASP A 308 5.47 -28.26 4.37
C ASP A 308 4.36 -29.32 4.55
N ASN A 309 3.12 -29.02 4.12
CA ASN A 309 2.04 -29.98 4.10
C ASN A 309 2.26 -31.00 2.97
N PRO A 310 2.29 -32.33 3.27
CA PRO A 310 2.54 -33.36 2.25
C PRO A 310 1.58 -33.36 1.06
N ILE A 311 0.35 -32.87 1.24
CA ILE A 311 -0.63 -32.73 0.14
C ILE A 311 -0.22 -31.58 -0.78
N LEU A 312 0.17 -30.45 -0.21
CA LEU A 312 0.48 -29.23 -0.95
C LEU A 312 1.93 -29.18 -1.48
N SER A 313 2.82 -30.05 -0.97
CA SER A 313 4.17 -30.22 -1.53
C SER A 313 4.15 -30.82 -2.94
N ASP A 314 3.11 -31.61 -3.28
CA ASP A 314 2.92 -32.15 -4.63
C ASP A 314 2.43 -31.08 -5.60
N LEU A 315 3.26 -30.77 -6.61
CA LEU A 315 2.95 -29.76 -7.62
C LEU A 315 1.69 -30.11 -8.44
N ARG A 316 1.38 -31.40 -8.61
CA ARG A 316 0.17 -31.87 -9.33
C ARG A 316 -1.09 -31.45 -8.57
N VAL A 317 -1.07 -31.54 -7.25
CA VAL A 317 -2.17 -31.08 -6.39
C VAL A 317 -2.33 -29.55 -6.48
N ARG A 318 -1.22 -28.78 -6.45
CA ARG A 318 -1.30 -27.32 -6.60
C ARG A 318 -1.85 -26.92 -7.95
N LYS A 319 -1.44 -27.62 -9.03
CA LYS A 319 -1.99 -27.41 -10.38
C LYS A 319 -3.46 -27.80 -10.48
N ALA A 320 -3.90 -28.87 -9.80
CA ALA A 320 -5.29 -29.24 -9.73
C ALA A 320 -6.14 -28.18 -9.01
N LEU A 321 -5.64 -27.63 -7.91
CA LEU A 321 -6.33 -26.56 -7.16
C LEU A 321 -6.58 -25.32 -8.06
N ILE A 322 -5.61 -24.88 -8.84
CA ILE A 322 -5.78 -23.69 -9.70
C ILE A 322 -6.64 -23.98 -10.94
N HIS A 323 -6.53 -25.17 -11.55
CA HIS A 323 -7.37 -25.56 -12.70
C HIS A 323 -8.83 -25.75 -12.33
N SER A 324 -9.13 -26.08 -11.06
CA SER A 324 -10.51 -26.29 -10.60
C SER A 324 -11.28 -25.03 -10.26
N ILE A 325 -10.67 -23.82 -10.33
CA ILE A 325 -11.33 -22.55 -9.98
C ILE A 325 -11.48 -21.63 -11.20
N ASP A 326 -12.70 -21.15 -11.43
CA ASP A 326 -12.99 -20.14 -12.44
C ASP A 326 -12.79 -18.73 -11.86
N ARG A 327 -11.55 -18.25 -11.95
CA ARG A 327 -11.16 -16.92 -11.45
C ARG A 327 -11.81 -15.78 -12.25
N THR A 328 -12.11 -16.02 -13.52
CA THR A 328 -12.83 -15.07 -14.37
C THR A 328 -14.27 -14.92 -13.93
N ALA A 329 -14.95 -16.04 -13.65
CA ALA A 329 -16.30 -16.01 -13.09
C ALA A 329 -16.34 -15.35 -11.70
N ILE A 330 -15.33 -15.58 -10.84
CA ILE A 330 -15.20 -14.89 -9.54
C ILE A 330 -15.11 -13.37 -9.77
N SER A 331 -14.21 -12.91 -10.64
CA SER A 331 -14.06 -11.47 -10.95
C SER A 331 -15.36 -10.88 -11.50
N ASN A 332 -15.98 -11.54 -12.48
CA ASN A 332 -17.18 -11.01 -13.14
C ASN A 332 -18.40 -10.99 -12.21
N ARG A 333 -18.65 -12.07 -11.47
CA ARG A 333 -19.88 -12.22 -10.68
C ARG A 333 -19.82 -11.49 -9.34
N LEU A 334 -18.66 -11.50 -8.65
CA LEU A 334 -18.52 -10.85 -7.36
C LEU A 334 -18.08 -9.39 -7.48
N PHE A 335 -17.30 -9.05 -8.52
CA PHE A 335 -16.64 -7.75 -8.64
C PHE A 335 -16.92 -7.03 -9.95
N SER A 336 -17.92 -7.47 -10.71
CA SER A 336 -18.34 -6.87 -12.01
C SER A 336 -17.16 -6.68 -12.98
N GLY A 337 -16.20 -7.60 -12.99
CA GLY A 337 -15.01 -7.56 -13.83
C GLY A 337 -13.98 -6.48 -13.48
N LYS A 338 -14.18 -5.74 -12.37
CA LYS A 338 -13.31 -4.63 -11.96
C LYS A 338 -11.98 -5.07 -11.32
N GLN A 339 -11.86 -6.36 -10.97
CA GLN A 339 -10.62 -6.95 -10.43
C GLN A 339 -9.98 -7.86 -11.48
N PRO A 340 -8.89 -7.43 -12.15
CA PRO A 340 -8.23 -8.25 -13.17
C PRO A 340 -7.72 -9.56 -12.59
N VAL A 341 -7.92 -10.66 -13.33
CA VAL A 341 -7.41 -11.98 -12.94
C VAL A 341 -5.88 -11.95 -12.90
N ALA A 342 -5.30 -12.39 -11.81
CA ALA A 342 -3.86 -12.53 -11.66
C ALA A 342 -3.39 -13.90 -12.18
N HIS A 343 -2.29 -13.92 -12.94
CA HIS A 343 -1.60 -15.14 -13.38
C HIS A 343 -0.28 -15.36 -12.65
N ASN A 344 0.27 -14.30 -12.07
CA ASN A 344 1.39 -14.27 -11.15
C ASN A 344 1.23 -13.05 -10.21
N LYS A 345 2.26 -12.72 -9.43
CA LYS A 345 2.23 -11.58 -8.51
C LYS A 345 2.51 -10.22 -9.16
N ILE A 346 2.90 -10.16 -10.44
CA ILE A 346 3.23 -8.92 -11.14
C ILE A 346 2.03 -8.45 -11.96
N HIS A 347 1.58 -7.22 -11.67
CA HIS A 347 0.44 -6.61 -12.35
C HIS A 347 0.75 -6.30 -13.82
N PRO A 348 -0.20 -6.49 -14.78
CA PRO A 348 0.02 -6.16 -16.18
C PRO A 348 0.40 -4.71 -16.50
N LEU A 349 0.07 -3.76 -15.61
CA LEU A 349 0.47 -2.36 -15.73
C LEU A 349 1.93 -2.11 -15.32
N ASP A 350 2.57 -3.05 -14.60
CA ASP A 350 3.98 -2.90 -14.23
C ASP A 350 4.86 -3.18 -15.45
N TRP A 351 5.84 -2.30 -15.72
CA TRP A 351 6.71 -2.40 -16.90
C TRP A 351 7.52 -3.71 -16.98
N ILE A 352 7.76 -4.36 -15.82
CA ILE A 352 8.45 -5.65 -15.70
C ILE A 352 7.57 -6.84 -16.08
N HIS A 353 6.24 -6.62 -16.27
CA HIS A 353 5.32 -7.69 -16.61
C HIS A 353 5.68 -8.37 -17.93
N THR A 354 5.46 -9.68 -18.00
CA THR A 354 5.56 -10.46 -19.24
C THR A 354 4.29 -11.28 -19.47
N ASN A 355 3.87 -11.32 -20.74
CA ASN A 355 2.74 -12.17 -21.17
C ASN A 355 3.14 -13.62 -21.43
N THR A 356 4.45 -13.92 -21.52
CA THR A 356 5.02 -15.23 -21.86
C THR A 356 5.16 -16.14 -20.65
N ILE A 357 4.09 -16.26 -19.86
CA ILE A 357 4.01 -17.16 -18.70
C ILE A 357 2.93 -18.21 -18.90
N LYS A 358 3.05 -19.31 -18.19
CA LYS A 358 1.99 -20.32 -18.14
C LYS A 358 0.75 -19.72 -17.47
N LYS A 359 -0.37 -19.74 -18.18
CA LYS A 359 -1.68 -19.38 -17.66
C LYS A 359 -2.49 -20.64 -17.39
N TYR A 360 -3.19 -20.66 -16.29
CA TYR A 360 -4.04 -21.77 -15.89
C TYR A 360 -5.50 -21.39 -16.16
N SER A 361 -6.12 -22.06 -17.13
CA SER A 361 -7.56 -21.97 -17.43
C SER A 361 -8.37 -22.76 -16.41
N PHE A 362 -9.63 -22.41 -16.24
CA PHE A 362 -10.61 -23.25 -15.57
C PHE A 362 -10.81 -24.53 -16.38
N ASP A 363 -10.40 -25.66 -15.81
CA ASP A 363 -10.47 -26.99 -16.40
C ASP A 363 -10.62 -28.05 -15.31
N PRO A 364 -11.85 -28.27 -14.85
CA PRO A 364 -12.12 -29.27 -13.79
C PRO A 364 -11.76 -30.70 -14.19
N GLN A 365 -11.77 -31.01 -15.49
CA GLN A 365 -11.37 -32.34 -15.97
C GLN A 365 -9.87 -32.53 -15.77
N LYS A 366 -9.08 -31.57 -16.22
CA LYS A 366 -7.62 -31.57 -15.99
C LYS A 366 -7.26 -31.62 -14.50
N ALA A 367 -8.02 -30.92 -13.68
CA ALA A 367 -7.85 -31.00 -12.21
C ALA A 367 -8.07 -32.43 -11.68
N ARG A 368 -9.11 -33.13 -12.16
CA ARG A 368 -9.37 -34.53 -11.76
C ARG A 368 -8.26 -35.47 -12.22
N GLU A 369 -7.74 -35.31 -13.44
CA GLU A 369 -6.62 -36.10 -13.95
C GLU A 369 -5.38 -35.91 -13.08
N LEU A 370 -4.99 -34.67 -12.79
CA LEU A 370 -3.85 -34.34 -11.94
C LEU A 370 -3.98 -34.92 -10.52
N LEU A 371 -5.20 -34.93 -9.95
CA LEU A 371 -5.46 -35.57 -8.65
C LEU A 371 -5.35 -37.09 -8.71
N ASN A 372 -5.80 -37.73 -9.81
CA ASN A 372 -5.61 -39.15 -10.01
C ASN A 372 -4.10 -39.49 -10.11
N ASP A 373 -3.34 -38.74 -10.91
CA ASP A 373 -1.89 -38.92 -11.08
C ASP A 373 -1.14 -38.70 -9.75
N ALA A 374 -1.67 -37.83 -8.87
CA ALA A 374 -1.13 -37.58 -7.54
C ALA A 374 -1.54 -38.67 -6.50
N GLY A 375 -2.27 -39.73 -6.93
CA GLY A 375 -2.67 -40.84 -6.06
C GLY A 375 -3.97 -40.61 -5.30
N TRP A 376 -4.74 -39.55 -5.59
CA TRP A 376 -6.06 -39.27 -5.01
C TRP A 376 -7.17 -39.83 -5.92
N ASN A 377 -7.16 -41.09 -6.17
CA ASN A 377 -7.94 -41.76 -7.23
C ASN A 377 -9.18 -42.52 -6.72
N THR A 378 -9.37 -42.69 -5.40
CA THR A 378 -10.55 -43.31 -4.82
C THR A 378 -11.57 -42.25 -4.44
N THR A 379 -12.86 -42.42 -4.84
CA THR A 379 -13.94 -41.49 -4.49
C THR A 379 -14.94 -42.14 -3.57
N LYS A 380 -15.26 -41.53 -2.42
CA LYS A 380 -16.31 -41.95 -1.49
C LYS A 380 -17.12 -40.71 -1.05
N ALA A 381 -18.45 -40.81 -1.13
CA ALA A 381 -19.37 -39.70 -0.79
C ALA A 381 -19.00 -38.35 -1.42
N GLY A 382 -18.53 -38.36 -2.68
CA GLY A 382 -18.15 -37.17 -3.43
C GLY A 382 -16.76 -36.58 -3.12
N PHE A 383 -15.99 -37.20 -2.22
CA PHE A 383 -14.64 -36.77 -1.86
C PHE A 383 -13.59 -37.81 -2.25
N ARG A 384 -12.36 -37.32 -2.49
CA ARG A 384 -11.23 -38.15 -2.88
C ARG A 384 -10.44 -38.66 -1.69
N TYR A 385 -9.88 -39.85 -1.87
CA TYR A 385 -9.04 -40.57 -0.91
C TYR A 385 -7.81 -41.14 -1.65
N ASN A 386 -6.72 -41.25 -0.93
CA ASN A 386 -5.53 -41.96 -1.43
C ASN A 386 -5.60 -43.48 -1.12
N SER A 387 -4.60 -44.24 -1.57
CA SER A 387 -4.50 -45.67 -1.34
C SER A 387 -4.46 -46.09 0.14
N ALA A 388 -3.97 -45.21 1.02
CA ALA A 388 -3.97 -45.43 2.47
C ALA A 388 -5.33 -45.07 3.15
N GLY A 389 -6.36 -44.74 2.38
CA GLY A 389 -7.66 -44.34 2.90
C GLY A 389 -7.72 -42.93 3.51
N LYS A 390 -6.69 -42.12 3.35
CA LYS A 390 -6.67 -40.73 3.82
C LYS A 390 -7.50 -39.85 2.88
N LYS A 391 -8.43 -39.07 3.45
CA LYS A 391 -9.27 -38.12 2.73
C LYS A 391 -8.45 -36.92 2.24
N LEU A 392 -8.68 -36.45 1.01
CA LEU A 392 -8.14 -35.21 0.50
C LEU A 392 -8.87 -34.02 1.12
N GLN A 393 -8.36 -33.58 2.25
CA GLN A 393 -8.94 -32.50 3.06
C GLN A 393 -7.88 -31.43 3.31
N LEU A 394 -8.24 -30.15 3.12
CA LEU A 394 -7.40 -29.00 3.38
C LEU A 394 -8.17 -27.94 4.19
N GLU A 395 -7.43 -27.14 4.94
CA GLU A 395 -7.95 -25.98 5.63
C GLU A 395 -7.75 -24.73 4.77
N LEU A 396 -8.74 -23.84 4.73
CA LEU A 396 -8.66 -22.52 4.12
C LEU A 396 -8.97 -21.49 5.19
N MET A 397 -8.12 -20.48 5.32
CA MET A 397 -8.33 -19.40 6.27
C MET A 397 -8.14 -18.03 5.65
N SER A 398 -8.81 -17.05 6.23
CA SER A 398 -8.68 -15.64 5.92
C SER A 398 -9.01 -14.77 7.13
N THR A 399 -9.08 -13.45 6.94
CA THR A 399 -9.52 -12.51 7.98
C THR A 399 -11.02 -12.59 8.20
N ALA A 400 -11.43 -12.91 9.42
CA ALA A 400 -12.84 -12.91 9.82
C ALA A 400 -13.45 -11.50 9.68
N GLY A 401 -14.70 -11.43 9.24
CA GLY A 401 -15.41 -10.17 9.02
C GLY A 401 -15.07 -9.44 7.73
N ASN A 402 -14.19 -9.99 6.89
CA ASN A 402 -13.97 -9.49 5.54
C ASN A 402 -14.97 -10.11 4.56
N ARG A 403 -16.08 -9.43 4.36
CA ARG A 403 -17.21 -9.93 3.55
C ARG A 403 -16.79 -10.40 2.16
N SER A 404 -15.96 -9.63 1.46
CA SER A 404 -15.51 -9.98 0.11
C SER A 404 -14.72 -11.29 0.11
N ARG A 405 -13.83 -11.50 1.09
CA ARG A 405 -13.06 -12.75 1.22
C ARG A 405 -13.95 -13.93 1.59
N GLU A 406 -14.85 -13.75 2.53
CA GLU A 406 -15.80 -14.79 2.94
C GLU A 406 -16.65 -15.30 1.77
N LEU A 407 -17.09 -14.41 0.86
CA LEU A 407 -17.78 -14.79 -0.36
C LEU A 407 -16.89 -15.58 -1.31
N VAL A 408 -15.64 -15.12 -1.52
CA VAL A 408 -14.67 -15.83 -2.37
C VAL A 408 -14.38 -17.23 -1.81
N GLU A 409 -14.16 -17.37 -0.50
CA GLU A 409 -13.93 -18.66 0.16
C GLU A 409 -15.06 -19.67 -0.09
N GLN A 410 -16.31 -19.25 0.00
CA GLN A 410 -17.47 -20.09 -0.27
C GLN A 410 -17.49 -20.56 -1.73
N VAL A 411 -17.17 -19.69 -2.66
CA VAL A 411 -17.09 -20.03 -4.09
C VAL A 411 -15.93 -21.01 -4.34
N LEU A 412 -14.76 -20.76 -3.77
CA LEU A 412 -13.60 -21.66 -3.87
C LEU A 412 -13.91 -23.04 -3.28
N GLN A 413 -14.53 -23.09 -2.11
CA GLN A 413 -14.97 -24.34 -1.47
C GLN A 413 -15.92 -25.15 -2.39
N SER A 414 -16.86 -24.46 -3.04
CA SER A 414 -17.78 -25.10 -4.00
C SER A 414 -17.05 -25.67 -5.21
N TYR A 415 -16.14 -24.93 -5.82
CA TYR A 415 -15.34 -25.40 -6.94
C TYR A 415 -14.47 -26.61 -6.58
N TRP A 416 -13.80 -26.59 -5.44
CA TRP A 416 -12.94 -27.70 -5.00
C TRP A 416 -13.75 -28.94 -4.61
N LYS A 417 -14.92 -28.76 -4.02
CA LYS A 417 -15.86 -29.87 -3.77
C LYS A 417 -16.28 -30.57 -5.07
N ALA A 418 -16.48 -29.82 -6.17
CA ALA A 418 -16.87 -30.38 -7.47
C ALA A 418 -15.81 -31.31 -8.09
N VAL A 419 -14.55 -31.21 -7.64
CA VAL A 419 -13.45 -32.10 -8.05
C VAL A 419 -13.04 -33.08 -6.93
N GLY A 420 -13.78 -33.11 -5.82
CA GLY A 420 -13.62 -34.08 -4.73
C GLY A 420 -12.67 -33.67 -3.61
N ILE A 421 -12.33 -32.40 -3.48
CA ILE A 421 -11.48 -31.85 -2.41
C ILE A 421 -12.39 -31.32 -1.28
N ASP A 422 -12.15 -31.75 -0.03
CA ASP A 422 -12.86 -31.25 1.14
C ASP A 422 -12.14 -30.04 1.74
N ILE A 423 -12.78 -28.86 1.74
CA ILE A 423 -12.23 -27.63 2.31
C ILE A 423 -12.95 -27.26 3.61
N LYS A 424 -12.16 -27.01 4.66
CA LYS A 424 -12.65 -26.50 5.95
C LYS A 424 -12.24 -25.05 6.12
N ILE A 425 -13.21 -24.13 6.10
CA ILE A 425 -12.99 -22.70 6.31
C ILE A 425 -12.81 -22.44 7.81
N ARG A 426 -11.72 -21.73 8.19
CA ARG A 426 -11.35 -21.39 9.57
C ARG A 426 -10.78 -19.98 9.68
N ASN A 427 -11.66 -18.98 9.54
CA ASN A 427 -11.27 -17.58 9.60
C ASN A 427 -10.90 -17.13 11.01
N GLN A 428 -9.97 -16.17 11.08
CA GLN A 428 -9.48 -15.59 12.32
C GLN A 428 -9.52 -14.07 12.25
N PRO A 429 -9.66 -13.38 13.40
CA PRO A 429 -9.46 -11.92 13.44
C PRO A 429 -8.09 -11.53 12.87
N ALA A 430 -8.01 -10.43 12.11
CA ALA A 430 -6.81 -10.03 11.39
C ALA A 430 -5.56 -9.97 12.28
N ARG A 431 -5.69 -9.48 13.52
CA ARG A 431 -4.59 -9.40 14.49
C ARG A 431 -4.01 -10.78 14.81
N VAL A 432 -4.86 -11.79 15.02
CA VAL A 432 -4.43 -13.17 15.31
C VAL A 432 -3.87 -13.82 14.06
N LEU A 433 -4.58 -13.67 12.94
CA LEU A 433 -4.19 -14.27 11.67
C LEU A 433 -2.78 -13.80 11.25
N PHE A 434 -2.54 -12.51 11.20
CA PHE A 434 -1.25 -11.96 10.75
C PHE A 434 -0.17 -11.97 11.84
N GLY A 435 -0.53 -11.65 13.09
CA GLY A 435 0.44 -11.54 14.18
C GLY A 435 0.95 -12.88 14.70
N GLU A 436 0.14 -13.95 14.59
CA GLU A 436 0.47 -15.25 15.18
C GLU A 436 0.43 -16.41 14.18
N THR A 437 -0.60 -16.49 13.36
CA THR A 437 -0.84 -17.71 12.57
C THR A 437 -0.01 -17.71 11.29
N ILE A 438 -0.07 -16.66 10.47
CA ILE A 438 0.66 -16.59 9.21
C ILE A 438 2.13 -16.27 9.45
N SER A 439 2.44 -15.25 10.27
CA SER A 439 3.81 -14.82 10.52
C SER A 439 4.69 -15.92 11.14
N LYS A 440 4.08 -16.79 11.96
CA LYS A 440 4.78 -17.93 12.60
C LYS A 440 4.49 -19.25 11.89
N ARG A 441 3.97 -19.21 10.66
CA ARG A 441 3.68 -20.38 9.82
C ARG A 441 2.90 -21.48 10.55
N LYS A 442 1.92 -21.10 11.36
CA LYS A 442 1.07 -22.04 12.12
C LYS A 442 -0.16 -22.52 11.36
N PHE A 443 -0.42 -22.01 10.14
CA PHE A 443 -1.48 -22.52 9.28
C PHE A 443 -1.06 -23.85 8.61
N THR A 444 -2.03 -24.70 8.31
CA THR A 444 -1.76 -26.07 7.83
C THR A 444 -2.14 -26.30 6.37
N GLY A 445 -2.93 -25.41 5.78
CA GLY A 445 -3.46 -25.54 4.43
C GLY A 445 -3.22 -24.30 3.57
N LEU A 446 -4.30 -23.57 3.32
CA LEU A 446 -4.30 -22.37 2.47
C LEU A 446 -4.64 -21.14 3.30
N ALA A 447 -3.96 -20.03 3.02
CA ALA A 447 -4.27 -18.75 3.66
C ALA A 447 -4.52 -17.68 2.59
N MET A 448 -5.73 -17.08 2.58
CA MET A 448 -6.12 -16.04 1.63
C MET A 448 -5.92 -14.64 2.21
N PHE A 449 -5.06 -13.86 1.58
CA PHE A 449 -4.81 -12.47 1.92
C PHE A 449 -4.18 -11.72 0.74
N ALA A 450 -3.89 -10.43 0.91
CA ALA A 450 -3.29 -9.63 -0.16
C ALA A 450 -1.92 -9.05 0.24
N TRP A 451 -1.02 -8.99 -0.74
CA TRP A 451 0.19 -8.17 -0.68
C TRP A 451 -0.03 -6.83 -1.36
N LEU A 452 0.36 -5.76 -0.69
CA LEU A 452 0.44 -4.41 -1.26
C LEU A 452 1.88 -4.15 -1.70
N SER A 453 2.07 -3.70 -2.93
CA SER A 453 3.39 -3.49 -3.52
C SER A 453 3.56 -2.09 -4.10
N ALA A 454 4.80 -1.73 -4.40
CA ALA A 454 5.19 -0.65 -5.30
C ALA A 454 5.51 -1.24 -6.69
N PRO A 455 5.58 -0.42 -7.74
CA PRO A 455 6.12 -0.85 -9.04
C PRO A 455 7.51 -1.46 -8.88
N GLU A 456 7.78 -2.50 -9.67
CA GLU A 456 9.05 -3.24 -9.65
C GLU A 456 9.46 -3.75 -8.25
N SER A 457 8.50 -4.18 -7.43
CA SER A 457 8.78 -4.66 -6.08
C SER A 457 9.39 -6.06 -6.08
N LEU A 458 10.68 -6.15 -5.73
CA LEU A 458 11.41 -7.42 -5.66
C LEU A 458 10.84 -8.34 -4.57
N PRO A 459 10.51 -9.60 -4.88
CA PRO A 459 9.88 -10.52 -3.92
C PRO A 459 10.86 -11.22 -2.99
N ARG A 460 11.94 -10.57 -2.59
CA ARG A 460 12.95 -11.16 -1.69
C ARG A 460 12.34 -11.68 -0.39
N THR A 461 11.56 -10.85 0.27
CA THR A 461 10.97 -11.21 1.56
C THR A 461 9.92 -12.32 1.46
N THR A 462 9.25 -12.47 0.28
CA THR A 462 8.12 -13.39 0.11
C THR A 462 8.45 -14.66 -0.64
N LEU A 463 9.58 -14.73 -1.38
CA LEU A 463 9.92 -15.90 -2.21
C LEU A 463 11.34 -16.44 -2.00
N HIS A 464 12.29 -15.63 -1.48
CA HIS A 464 13.65 -16.10 -1.26
C HIS A 464 13.70 -17.11 -0.11
N SER A 465 14.49 -18.20 -0.27
CA SER A 465 14.59 -19.29 0.71
C SER A 465 15.04 -18.83 2.10
N GLN A 466 15.93 -17.83 2.17
CA GLN A 466 16.41 -17.24 3.43
C GLN A 466 15.33 -16.42 4.16
N SER A 467 14.23 -16.09 3.50
CA SER A 467 13.14 -15.30 4.06
C SER A 467 12.00 -16.15 4.63
N VAL A 468 12.22 -17.46 4.77
CA VAL A 468 11.27 -18.36 5.45
C VAL A 468 11.32 -18.08 6.96
N PRO A 469 10.21 -17.68 7.59
CA PRO A 469 10.17 -17.47 9.04
C PRO A 469 10.35 -18.79 9.79
N THR A 470 11.29 -18.82 10.72
CA THR A 470 11.56 -19.96 11.61
C THR A 470 11.78 -19.46 13.04
N LYS A 471 11.78 -20.38 14.01
CA LYS A 471 12.09 -20.05 15.40
C LYS A 471 13.53 -19.53 15.55
N GLU A 472 14.47 -20.10 14.78
CA GLU A 472 15.89 -19.79 14.81
C GLU A 472 16.19 -18.37 14.31
N ASN A 473 15.41 -17.88 13.32
CA ASN A 473 15.53 -16.51 12.82
C ASN A 473 14.54 -15.52 13.46
N ASN A 474 13.97 -15.92 14.62
CA ASN A 474 12.96 -15.14 15.36
C ASN A 474 11.74 -14.74 14.51
N TRP A 475 11.30 -15.65 13.64
CA TRP A 475 10.16 -15.49 12.72
C TRP A 475 10.33 -14.32 11.74
N SER A 476 11.58 -13.97 11.40
CA SER A 476 11.89 -12.94 10.41
C SER A 476 11.62 -13.44 8.99
N GLY A 477 11.13 -12.54 8.12
CA GLY A 477 10.79 -12.84 6.73
C GLY A 477 9.28 -13.01 6.51
N GLN A 478 8.92 -13.19 5.25
CA GLN A 478 7.52 -13.24 4.79
C GLN A 478 7.28 -14.37 3.78
N ASN A 479 8.24 -15.26 3.58
CA ASN A 479 8.05 -16.47 2.79
C ASN A 479 7.26 -17.49 3.61
N TYR A 480 6.00 -17.16 3.87
CA TYR A 480 5.13 -17.95 4.74
C TYR A 480 4.82 -19.32 4.18
N THR A 481 4.87 -19.47 2.85
CA THR A 481 4.67 -20.75 2.17
C THR A 481 5.76 -21.77 2.47
N GLY A 482 6.95 -21.31 2.89
CA GLY A 482 8.14 -22.17 3.02
C GLY A 482 8.74 -22.57 1.67
N PHE A 483 8.43 -21.85 0.61
CA PHE A 483 8.95 -22.11 -0.73
C PHE A 483 10.48 -22.01 -0.75
N LYS A 484 11.13 -23.04 -1.30
CA LYS A 484 12.59 -23.10 -1.47
C LYS A 484 12.90 -23.54 -2.89
N ASN A 485 13.61 -22.70 -3.63
CA ASN A 485 14.03 -23.01 -4.99
C ASN A 485 15.28 -22.20 -5.32
N GLN A 486 16.39 -22.91 -5.56
CA GLN A 486 17.70 -22.29 -5.80
C GLN A 486 17.70 -21.35 -7.02
N LEU A 487 17.00 -21.69 -8.11
CA LEU A 487 16.90 -20.83 -9.29
C LEU A 487 16.12 -19.55 -8.97
N MET A 488 15.04 -19.64 -8.16
CA MET A 488 14.31 -18.46 -7.69
C MET A 488 15.19 -17.52 -6.87
N ASP A 489 15.99 -18.09 -5.96
CA ASP A 489 16.92 -17.32 -5.12
C ASP A 489 17.96 -16.60 -5.99
N GLN A 490 18.57 -17.31 -6.96
CA GLN A 490 19.54 -16.75 -7.90
C GLN A 490 18.94 -15.64 -8.79
N LEU A 491 17.70 -15.82 -9.25
CA LEU A 491 17.00 -14.80 -10.02
C LEU A 491 16.74 -13.54 -9.19
N ILE A 492 16.29 -13.71 -7.94
CA ILE A 492 16.07 -12.59 -7.02
C ILE A 492 17.38 -11.84 -6.76
N ASP A 493 18.47 -12.56 -6.46
CA ASP A 493 19.79 -11.97 -6.22
C ASP A 493 20.31 -11.22 -7.46
N SER A 494 20.13 -11.82 -8.65
CA SER A 494 20.58 -11.21 -9.90
C SER A 494 19.77 -9.96 -10.28
N ILE A 495 18.42 -9.99 -10.10
CA ILE A 495 17.56 -8.84 -10.36
C ILE A 495 17.96 -7.67 -9.47
N GLU A 496 18.23 -7.96 -8.19
CA GLU A 496 18.51 -6.91 -7.20
C GLU A 496 19.72 -6.04 -7.57
N ILE A 497 20.75 -6.66 -8.16
CA ILE A 497 22.00 -5.97 -8.51
C ILE A 497 22.10 -5.59 -9.99
N GLU A 498 21.11 -5.96 -10.82
CA GLU A 498 21.14 -5.63 -12.27
C GLU A 498 20.61 -4.19 -12.48
N LEU A 499 21.49 -3.32 -12.94
CA LEU A 499 21.18 -1.90 -13.17
C LEU A 499 20.61 -1.63 -14.56
N GLU A 500 20.99 -2.46 -15.54
CA GLU A 500 20.53 -2.29 -16.91
C GLU A 500 19.07 -2.75 -17.03
N LYS A 501 18.18 -1.81 -17.37
CA LYS A 501 16.73 -2.00 -17.37
C LYS A 501 16.27 -3.17 -18.24
N ASP A 502 16.86 -3.34 -19.44
CA ASP A 502 16.48 -4.41 -20.37
C ASP A 502 16.94 -5.79 -19.91
N LYS A 503 18.15 -5.90 -19.33
CA LYS A 503 18.62 -7.15 -18.73
C LYS A 503 17.77 -7.49 -17.50
N ARG A 504 17.49 -6.52 -16.68
CA ARG A 504 16.62 -6.72 -15.50
C ARG A 504 15.22 -7.18 -15.92
N LYS A 505 14.63 -6.62 -16.99
CA LYS A 505 13.34 -7.08 -17.53
C LYS A 505 13.37 -8.55 -17.97
N LYS A 506 14.48 -9.01 -18.58
CA LYS A 506 14.66 -10.42 -18.96
C LYS A 506 14.69 -11.34 -17.73
N LEU A 507 15.43 -10.96 -16.70
CA LEU A 507 15.48 -11.70 -15.43
C LEU A 507 14.10 -11.75 -14.73
N TRP A 508 13.37 -10.62 -14.72
CA TRP A 508 11.98 -10.59 -14.25
C TRP A 508 11.07 -11.52 -15.05
N GLY A 509 11.25 -11.62 -16.34
CA GLY A 509 10.52 -12.57 -17.19
C GLY A 509 10.79 -14.02 -16.81
N GLN A 510 12.04 -14.36 -16.48
CA GLN A 510 12.42 -15.72 -16.02
C GLN A 510 11.80 -16.02 -14.65
N LEU A 511 11.86 -15.08 -13.70
CA LEU A 511 11.25 -15.20 -12.38
C LEU A 511 9.73 -15.44 -12.48
N GLN A 512 9.02 -14.67 -13.32
CA GLN A 512 7.58 -14.81 -13.49
C GLN A 512 7.20 -16.18 -14.11
N ARG A 513 7.98 -16.70 -15.07
CA ARG A 513 7.78 -18.04 -15.62
C ARG A 513 7.97 -19.11 -14.56
N LEU A 514 9.06 -19.05 -13.80
CA LEU A 514 9.35 -19.99 -12.73
C LEU A 514 8.26 -19.96 -11.65
N TYR A 515 7.80 -18.78 -11.27
CA TYR A 515 6.69 -18.63 -10.33
C TYR A 515 5.41 -19.32 -10.84
N ALA A 516 5.04 -19.10 -12.09
CA ALA A 516 3.87 -19.72 -12.69
C ALA A 516 4.01 -21.25 -12.82
N GLU A 517 5.21 -21.76 -13.08
CA GLU A 517 5.48 -23.20 -13.18
C GLU A 517 5.44 -23.91 -11.84
N GLN A 518 6.02 -23.28 -10.79
CA GLN A 518 6.18 -23.87 -9.46
C GLN A 518 4.97 -23.64 -8.55
N LEU A 519 4.13 -22.62 -8.83
CA LEU A 519 2.95 -22.27 -8.04
C LEU A 519 3.21 -22.27 -6.52
N PRO A 520 4.11 -21.44 -6.01
CA PRO A 520 4.32 -21.32 -4.56
C PRO A 520 3.07 -20.78 -3.84
N ALA A 521 2.23 -20.03 -4.56
CA ALA A 521 0.93 -19.54 -4.14
C ALA A 521 -0.04 -19.59 -5.33
N ILE A 522 -1.35 -19.62 -5.08
CA ILE A 522 -2.37 -19.56 -6.12
C ILE A 522 -2.76 -18.09 -6.34
N PRO A 523 -2.46 -17.51 -7.51
CA PRO A 523 -2.90 -16.16 -7.85
C PRO A 523 -4.41 -16.13 -8.08
N LEU A 524 -5.10 -15.16 -7.47
CA LEU A 524 -6.53 -14.96 -7.68
C LEU A 524 -6.79 -13.76 -8.60
N TYR A 525 -6.60 -12.55 -8.10
CA TYR A 525 -6.84 -11.32 -8.84
C TYR A 525 -6.04 -10.14 -8.25
N PHE A 526 -5.92 -9.08 -9.01
CA PHE A 526 -5.46 -7.80 -8.50
C PHE A 526 -6.65 -6.97 -8.03
N ARG A 527 -6.54 -6.38 -6.84
CA ARG A 527 -7.61 -5.54 -6.30
C ARG A 527 -7.56 -4.16 -6.93
N ALA A 528 -8.73 -3.65 -7.26
CA ALA A 528 -8.88 -2.25 -7.62
C ALA A 528 -9.36 -1.44 -6.41
N ASN A 529 -8.81 -0.26 -6.22
CA ASN A 529 -9.32 0.72 -5.28
C ASN A 529 -10.50 1.46 -5.91
N SER A 530 -11.57 1.66 -5.14
CA SER A 530 -12.76 2.36 -5.58
C SER A 530 -12.81 3.78 -5.01
N PHE A 531 -12.86 4.77 -5.88
CA PHE A 531 -12.94 6.19 -5.52
C PHE A 531 -14.35 6.69 -5.78
N ILE A 532 -15.06 7.07 -4.73
CA ILE A 532 -16.42 7.64 -4.80
C ILE A 532 -16.32 9.13 -4.57
N VAL A 533 -16.24 9.88 -5.64
CA VAL A 533 -15.93 11.31 -5.65
C VAL A 533 -17.18 12.10 -6.02
N PRO A 534 -17.62 13.09 -5.23
CA PRO A 534 -18.70 13.97 -5.64
C PRO A 534 -18.28 14.75 -6.90
N LYS A 535 -19.23 15.02 -7.79
CA LYS A 535 -18.93 15.63 -9.11
C LYS A 535 -18.25 16.99 -9.02
N TRP A 536 -18.44 17.70 -7.92
CA TRP A 536 -17.84 19.01 -7.68
C TRP A 536 -16.36 18.95 -7.22
N LEU A 537 -15.87 17.80 -6.74
CA LEU A 537 -14.48 17.63 -6.27
C LEU A 537 -13.59 17.11 -7.40
N LYS A 538 -12.50 17.83 -7.70
CA LYS A 538 -11.53 17.48 -8.74
C LYS A 538 -10.10 17.43 -8.20
N GLY A 539 -9.19 16.91 -9.02
CA GLY A 539 -7.75 16.85 -8.74
C GLY A 539 -7.30 15.59 -8.02
N ILE A 540 -8.21 14.68 -7.64
CA ILE A 540 -7.84 13.40 -7.04
C ILE A 540 -7.17 12.53 -8.12
N ARG A 541 -5.95 12.04 -7.82
CA ARG A 541 -5.16 11.18 -8.71
C ARG A 541 -4.95 9.81 -8.06
N PRO A 542 -5.78 8.81 -8.37
CA PRO A 542 -5.60 7.45 -7.89
C PRO A 542 -4.27 6.86 -8.38
N THR A 543 -3.47 6.28 -7.48
CA THR A 543 -2.15 5.73 -7.81
C THR A 543 -2.16 4.24 -8.10
N GLY A 544 -2.94 3.47 -7.33
CA GLY A 544 -2.97 2.00 -7.42
C GLY A 544 -1.78 1.30 -6.73
N HIS A 545 -0.98 2.02 -5.94
CA HIS A 545 0.15 1.50 -5.19
C HIS A 545 0.23 2.10 -3.78
N MET A 546 1.31 1.83 -3.04
CA MET A 546 1.44 2.18 -1.63
C MET A 546 1.49 3.69 -1.34
N PHE A 547 1.87 4.52 -2.31
CA PHE A 547 1.81 5.99 -2.17
C PHE A 547 0.40 6.45 -2.51
N THR A 548 -0.33 6.97 -1.53
CA THR A 548 -1.75 7.30 -1.64
C THR A 548 -2.01 8.55 -2.48
N SER A 549 -3.23 8.70 -2.99
CA SER A 549 -3.68 9.87 -3.76
C SER A 549 -3.50 11.20 -3.01
N THR A 550 -3.44 11.17 -1.70
CA THR A 550 -3.24 12.34 -0.82
C THR A 550 -1.86 12.98 -0.91
N ASN A 551 -0.89 12.32 -1.56
CA ASN A 551 0.40 12.94 -1.89
C ASN A 551 0.28 14.16 -2.81
N TRP A 552 -0.86 14.35 -3.47
CA TRP A 552 -1.18 15.49 -4.36
C TRP A 552 -2.42 16.23 -3.88
N VAL A 553 -2.62 16.31 -2.57
CA VAL A 553 -3.80 16.95 -1.96
C VAL A 553 -3.92 18.44 -2.31
N GLU A 554 -2.81 19.13 -2.60
CA GLU A 554 -2.76 20.51 -3.10
C GLU A 554 -3.39 20.69 -4.49
N ASP A 555 -3.61 19.61 -5.24
CA ASP A 555 -4.32 19.64 -6.52
C ASP A 555 -5.84 19.52 -6.36
N TRP A 556 -6.33 19.15 -5.17
CA TRP A 556 -7.75 18.96 -4.94
C TRP A 556 -8.47 20.29 -4.84
N HIS A 557 -9.55 20.45 -5.59
CA HIS A 557 -10.28 21.71 -5.67
C HIS A 557 -11.75 21.49 -6.01
N VAL A 558 -12.57 22.50 -5.73
CA VAL A 558 -13.98 22.58 -6.14
C VAL A 558 -14.06 23.11 -7.57
N ILE A 559 -14.90 22.49 -8.43
CA ILE A 559 -15.24 23.09 -9.73
C ILE A 559 -16.01 24.37 -9.45
N LYS A 560 -15.60 25.47 -10.11
CA LYS A 560 -16.32 26.74 -10.13
C LYS A 560 -17.55 26.65 -11.01
#